data_6e062e73086571363c1123ab7cee9801
#
_entry.id   6e062e73086571363c1123ab7cee9801
#
_cell.length_a   1.000
_cell.length_b   1.000
_cell.length_c   1.000
_cell.angle_alpha   90.00
_cell.angle_beta   90.00
_cell.angle_gamma   90.00
#
_symmetry.space_group_name_H-M   'P 1'
#
loop_
_entity.id
_entity.type
_entity.pdbx_description
1 polymer ?
#
loop_
_entity_poly.entity_id
_entity_poly.type
_entity_poly.pdbx_seq_one_letter_code
_entity_poly.pdbx_strand_id
1 'polypeptide(L)'
;MIWFHLAVVLLFIFLGARMGGIGVGLAGGAGVLVLALTGLHTKAAEDVPWGVVGIIMPVICAVAAMQLAGGIDYLVHLTERLLRKHPTRITYLAPFVTYMMSLLCGTGHTAYSILPVVVDVAKEHDIRPSRPLSIAVVASQVAVAASPISAAMVALATAVAPLHVGYLQCLAIVIPTTFIGCVVGAVVASHLGVEL
;
A
#
# COMPACT_ATOMS: atom_id res chain seq x y z
N MET A 1 -25.88 -19.78 11.13
CA MET A 1 -24.57 -19.64 11.79
C MET A 1 -23.57 -18.89 10.91
N ILE A 2 -23.32 -19.30 9.65
CA ILE A 2 -22.31 -18.66 8.76
C ILE A 2 -22.53 -17.15 8.59
N TRP A 3 -23.77 -16.72 8.36
CA TRP A 3 -24.09 -15.29 8.20
C TRP A 3 -23.84 -14.45 9.46
N PHE A 4 -24.05 -15.05 10.63
CA PHE A 4 -23.74 -14.41 11.91
C PHE A 4 -22.22 -14.23 12.07
N HIS A 5 -21.42 -15.29 11.81
CA HIS A 5 -19.96 -15.20 11.88
C HIS A 5 -19.41 -14.18 10.89
N LEU A 6 -19.97 -14.16 9.67
CA LEU A 6 -19.58 -13.15 8.67
C LEU A 6 -19.92 -11.72 9.15
N ALA A 7 -21.08 -11.51 9.73
CA ALA A 7 -21.47 -10.21 10.26
C ALA A 7 -20.53 -9.75 11.40
N VAL A 8 -20.16 -10.66 12.30
CA VAL A 8 -19.18 -10.38 13.37
C VAL A 8 -17.84 -9.99 12.77
N VAL A 9 -17.31 -10.75 11.81
CA VAL A 9 -16.02 -10.45 11.16
C VAL A 9 -16.07 -9.07 10.50
N LEU A 10 -17.10 -8.77 9.70
CA LEU A 10 -17.24 -7.48 9.04
C LEU A 10 -17.36 -6.32 10.03
N LEU A 11 -18.10 -6.52 11.12
CA LEU A 11 -18.24 -5.52 12.18
C LEU A 11 -16.88 -5.19 12.81
N PHE A 12 -16.09 -6.20 13.19
CA PHE A 12 -14.79 -5.99 13.82
C PHE A 12 -13.74 -5.46 12.84
N ILE A 13 -13.80 -5.80 11.54
CA ILE A 13 -12.99 -5.14 10.50
C ILE A 13 -13.36 -3.65 10.41
N PHE A 14 -14.64 -3.32 10.39
CA PHE A 14 -15.09 -1.93 10.34
C PHE A 14 -14.67 -1.12 11.59
N LEU A 15 -14.85 -1.68 12.79
CA LEU A 15 -14.40 -1.06 14.03
C LEU A 15 -12.88 -0.86 14.05
N GLY A 16 -12.11 -1.88 13.64
CA GLY A 16 -10.66 -1.80 13.54
C GLY A 16 -10.20 -0.73 12.55
N ALA A 17 -10.84 -0.66 11.37
CA ALA A 17 -10.54 0.36 10.38
C ALA A 17 -10.81 1.79 10.88
N ARG A 18 -11.86 1.96 11.70
CA ARG A 18 -12.17 3.25 12.35
C ARG A 18 -11.17 3.65 13.44
N MET A 19 -10.64 2.69 14.18
CA MET A 19 -9.68 2.95 15.24
C MET A 19 -8.27 3.21 14.68
N GLY A 20 -7.90 2.56 13.57
CA GLY A 20 -6.59 2.67 12.97
C GLY A 20 -5.44 2.09 13.82
N GLY A 21 -4.25 2.00 13.28
CA GLY A 21 -3.04 1.59 14.01
C GLY A 21 -3.21 0.29 14.81
N ILE A 22 -2.83 0.32 16.10
CA ILE A 22 -2.95 -0.81 17.04
C ILE A 22 -4.42 -1.23 17.23
N GLY A 23 -5.37 -0.32 17.04
CA GLY A 23 -6.80 -0.58 17.18
C GLY A 23 -7.32 -1.67 16.26
N VAL A 24 -6.72 -1.84 15.07
CA VAL A 24 -7.06 -2.93 14.15
C VAL A 24 -6.77 -4.30 14.78
N GLY A 25 -5.61 -4.43 15.43
CA GLY A 25 -5.24 -5.67 16.13
C GLY A 25 -6.14 -5.97 17.34
N LEU A 26 -6.45 -4.94 18.14
CA LEU A 26 -7.36 -5.08 19.28
C LEU A 26 -8.78 -5.47 18.84
N ALA A 27 -9.31 -4.82 17.79
CA ALA A 27 -10.60 -5.16 17.23
C ALA A 27 -10.61 -6.60 16.68
N GLY A 28 -9.56 -7.00 15.95
CA GLY A 28 -9.40 -8.37 15.46
C GLY A 28 -9.40 -9.40 16.59
N GLY A 29 -8.62 -9.17 17.65
CA GLY A 29 -8.57 -10.03 18.84
C GLY A 29 -9.94 -10.14 19.54
N ALA A 30 -10.64 -9.01 19.72
CA ALA A 30 -12.00 -9.00 20.28
C ALA A 30 -12.99 -9.78 19.38
N GLY A 31 -12.87 -9.66 18.05
CA GLY A 31 -13.66 -10.43 17.10
C GLY A 31 -13.45 -11.94 17.25
N VAL A 32 -12.20 -12.37 17.38
CA VAL A 32 -11.86 -13.79 17.63
C VAL A 32 -12.47 -14.27 18.93
N LEU A 33 -12.42 -13.49 20.02
CA LEU A 33 -13.06 -13.85 21.29
C LEU A 33 -14.58 -14.03 21.16
N VAL A 34 -15.26 -13.13 20.45
CA VAL A 34 -16.71 -13.24 20.20
C VAL A 34 -17.02 -14.50 19.40
N LEU A 35 -16.22 -14.81 18.36
CA LEU A 35 -16.40 -16.02 17.57
C LEU A 35 -16.14 -17.29 18.40
N ALA A 36 -15.15 -17.27 19.29
CA ALA A 36 -14.85 -18.39 20.19
C ALA A 36 -16.03 -18.68 21.14
N LEU A 37 -16.73 -17.64 21.63
CA LEU A 37 -17.93 -17.81 22.45
C LEU A 37 -19.09 -18.46 21.70
N THR A 38 -19.09 -18.45 20.37
CA THR A 38 -20.09 -19.14 19.53
C THR A 38 -19.74 -20.59 19.24
N GLY A 39 -18.69 -21.14 19.86
CA GLY A 39 -18.26 -22.52 19.70
C GLY A 39 -17.27 -22.76 18.55
N LEU A 40 -16.76 -21.69 17.93
CA LEU A 40 -15.62 -21.77 17.01
C LEU A 40 -14.33 -21.93 17.84
N HIS A 41 -13.75 -23.13 17.77
CA HIS A 41 -12.47 -23.37 18.42
C HIS A 41 -11.34 -22.86 17.54
N THR A 42 -10.67 -21.81 18.00
CA THR A 42 -9.45 -21.29 17.37
C THR A 42 -8.22 -21.89 18.07
N LYS A 43 -7.31 -22.43 17.29
CA LYS A 43 -6.00 -22.90 17.76
C LYS A 43 -4.93 -21.91 17.32
N ALA A 44 -4.49 -21.06 18.23
CA ALA A 44 -3.52 -20.01 17.93
C ALA A 44 -2.22 -20.52 17.26
N ALA A 45 -1.83 -21.76 17.53
CA ALA A 45 -0.64 -22.36 16.93
C ALA A 45 -0.84 -22.75 15.46
N GLU A 46 -2.06 -23.13 15.07
CA GLU A 46 -2.37 -23.65 13.73
C GLU A 46 -3.04 -22.61 12.83
N ASP A 47 -3.91 -21.77 13.41
CA ASP A 47 -4.75 -20.83 12.66
C ASP A 47 -4.06 -19.49 12.43
N VAL A 48 -3.07 -19.12 13.27
CA VAL A 48 -2.27 -17.89 13.04
C VAL A 48 -1.16 -18.18 12.03
N PRO A 49 -1.07 -17.44 10.93
CA PRO A 49 -0.02 -17.63 9.93
C PRO A 49 1.33 -17.12 10.42
N TRP A 50 1.94 -17.80 11.37
CA TRP A 50 3.21 -17.41 12.01
C TRP A 50 4.34 -17.17 11.00
N GLY A 51 4.37 -17.90 9.89
CA GLY A 51 5.32 -17.69 8.81
C GLY A 51 5.19 -16.28 8.20
N VAL A 52 3.95 -15.82 7.99
CA VAL A 52 3.66 -14.47 7.47
C VAL A 52 4.05 -13.41 8.49
N VAL A 53 3.69 -13.61 9.78
CA VAL A 53 4.07 -12.70 10.87
C VAL A 53 5.59 -12.59 10.98
N GLY A 54 6.31 -13.72 10.90
CA GLY A 54 7.77 -13.77 10.97
C GLY A 54 8.48 -13.05 9.81
N ILE A 55 7.84 -12.94 8.65
CA ILE A 55 8.37 -12.18 7.51
C ILE A 55 8.06 -10.68 7.65
N ILE A 56 6.83 -10.34 8.03
CA ILE A 56 6.36 -8.95 8.07
C ILE A 56 7.01 -8.17 9.21
N MET A 57 7.17 -8.78 10.40
CA MET A 57 7.68 -8.08 11.58
C MET A 57 9.08 -7.49 11.40
N PRO A 58 10.12 -8.25 10.97
CA PRO A 58 11.45 -7.69 10.79
C PRO A 58 11.47 -6.61 9.70
N VAL A 59 10.60 -6.71 8.67
CA VAL A 59 10.48 -5.71 7.62
C VAL A 59 9.91 -4.40 8.18
N ILE A 60 8.85 -4.46 8.99
CA ILE A 60 8.30 -3.27 9.64
C ILE A 60 9.36 -2.62 10.54
N CYS A 61 10.13 -3.40 11.29
CA CYS A 61 11.23 -2.89 12.11
C CYS A 61 12.31 -2.21 11.26
N ALA A 62 12.69 -2.79 10.13
CA ALA A 62 13.68 -2.20 9.23
C ALA A 62 13.19 -0.87 8.62
N VAL A 63 11.93 -0.82 8.17
CA VAL A 63 11.31 0.42 7.65
C VAL A 63 11.21 1.48 8.74
N ALA A 64 10.81 1.12 9.96
CA ALA A 64 10.77 2.03 11.09
C ALA A 64 12.16 2.59 11.45
N ALA A 65 13.19 1.75 11.42
CA ALA A 65 14.57 2.17 11.62
C ALA A 65 15.03 3.15 10.52
N MET A 66 14.69 2.87 9.26
CA MET A 66 14.96 3.78 8.14
C MET A 66 14.25 5.13 8.30
N GLN A 67 13.00 5.13 8.79
CA GLN A 67 12.26 6.36 9.10
C GLN A 67 12.96 7.18 10.18
N LEU A 68 13.32 6.55 11.30
CA LEU A 68 14.02 7.21 12.40
C LEU A 68 15.39 7.76 11.99
N ALA A 69 16.06 7.11 11.05
CA ALA A 69 17.31 7.57 10.46
C ALA A 69 17.15 8.73 9.44
N GLY A 70 15.93 9.21 9.18
CA GLY A 70 15.66 10.25 8.18
C GLY A 70 15.70 9.78 6.73
N GLY A 71 15.70 8.47 6.50
CA GLY A 71 15.78 7.90 5.13
C GLY A 71 14.57 8.27 4.28
N ILE A 72 13.38 8.35 4.86
CA ILE A 72 12.17 8.77 4.13
C ILE A 72 12.27 10.25 3.76
N ASP A 73 12.72 11.10 4.67
CA ASP A 73 12.90 12.54 4.40
C ASP A 73 13.90 12.78 3.26
N TYR A 74 14.98 12.00 3.24
CA TYR A 74 15.95 12.04 2.14
C TYR A 74 15.30 11.64 0.79
N LEU A 75 14.50 10.58 0.77
CA LEU A 75 13.78 10.15 -0.43
C LEU A 75 12.74 11.20 -0.88
N VAL A 76 12.05 11.86 0.06
CA VAL A 76 11.13 12.95 -0.25
C VAL A 76 11.88 14.13 -0.87
N HIS A 77 13.02 14.53 -0.30
CA HIS A 77 13.86 15.58 -0.88
C HIS A 77 14.38 15.25 -2.28
N LEU A 78 14.80 14.02 -2.51
CA LEU A 78 15.23 13.56 -3.84
C LEU A 78 14.08 13.64 -4.85
N THR A 79 12.89 13.24 -4.43
CA THR A 79 11.66 13.32 -5.22
C THR A 79 11.27 14.75 -5.54
N GLU A 80 11.28 15.65 -4.55
CA GLU A 80 11.00 17.05 -4.73
C GLU A 80 11.93 17.65 -5.78
N ARG A 81 13.24 17.40 -5.65
CA ARG A 81 14.24 17.86 -6.63
C ARG A 81 13.95 17.38 -8.04
N LEU A 82 13.53 16.12 -8.18
CA LEU A 82 13.16 15.53 -9.47
C LEU A 82 11.91 16.19 -10.07
N LEU A 83 10.87 16.39 -9.26
CA LEU A 83 9.60 16.98 -9.68
C LEU A 83 9.80 18.46 -10.08
N ARG A 84 10.56 19.24 -9.30
CA ARG A 84 10.87 20.64 -9.60
C ARG A 84 11.74 20.82 -10.84
N LYS A 85 12.57 19.83 -11.18
CA LYS A 85 13.42 19.88 -12.38
C LYS A 85 12.62 19.66 -13.68
N HIS A 86 11.49 18.95 -13.62
CA HIS A 86 10.68 18.60 -14.80
C HIS A 86 9.18 18.83 -14.58
N PRO A 87 8.76 20.06 -14.29
CA PRO A 87 7.38 20.36 -13.90
C PRO A 87 6.35 20.06 -14.98
N THR A 88 6.70 20.25 -16.25
CA THR A 88 5.81 19.96 -17.41
C THR A 88 5.42 18.47 -17.52
N ARG A 89 6.19 17.59 -16.87
CA ARG A 89 5.95 16.14 -16.87
C ARG A 89 5.42 15.62 -15.54
N ILE A 90 4.93 16.50 -14.68
CA ILE A 90 4.51 16.15 -13.32
C ILE A 90 3.42 15.09 -13.31
N THR A 91 2.49 15.07 -14.27
CA THR A 91 1.42 14.08 -14.38
C THR A 91 1.95 12.66 -14.60
N TYR A 92 3.14 12.50 -15.18
CA TYR A 92 3.81 11.22 -15.36
C TYR A 92 4.82 10.92 -14.25
N LEU A 93 5.54 11.96 -13.78
CA LEU A 93 6.57 11.79 -12.76
C LEU A 93 5.98 11.54 -11.37
N ALA A 94 4.87 12.21 -11.01
CA ALA A 94 4.24 12.03 -9.72
C ALA A 94 3.83 10.57 -9.47
N PRO A 95 3.06 9.89 -10.35
CA PRO A 95 2.71 8.48 -10.16
C PRO A 95 3.92 7.56 -10.19
N PHE A 96 4.92 7.84 -11.03
CA PHE A 96 6.14 7.04 -11.06
C PHE A 96 6.88 7.08 -9.73
N VAL A 97 7.05 8.27 -9.16
CA VAL A 97 7.78 8.45 -7.91
C VAL A 97 7.00 7.87 -6.73
N THR A 98 5.69 8.13 -6.65
CA THR A 98 4.84 7.56 -5.58
C THR A 98 4.77 6.04 -5.67
N TYR A 99 4.75 5.47 -6.89
CA TYR A 99 4.87 4.04 -7.11
C TYR A 99 6.18 3.49 -6.55
N MET A 100 7.33 4.09 -6.93
CA MET A 100 8.64 3.66 -6.46
C MET A 100 8.79 3.77 -4.94
N MET A 101 8.33 4.88 -4.35
CA MET A 101 8.37 5.07 -2.90
C MET A 101 7.53 4.01 -2.17
N SER A 102 6.31 3.76 -2.62
CA SER A 102 5.43 2.76 -2.01
C SER A 102 5.93 1.34 -2.22
N LEU A 103 6.54 1.05 -3.38
CA LEU A 103 7.18 -0.24 -3.66
C LEU A 103 8.33 -0.52 -2.67
N LEU A 104 9.19 0.48 -2.43
CA LEU A 104 10.35 0.37 -1.54
C LEU A 104 9.98 0.36 -0.06
N CYS A 105 8.94 1.11 0.33
CA CYS A 105 8.52 1.23 1.71
C CYS A 105 7.44 0.23 2.13
N GLY A 106 6.80 -0.46 1.19
CA GLY A 106 5.76 -1.46 1.45
C GLY A 106 4.44 -0.88 1.95
N THR A 107 4.31 0.45 1.98
CA THR A 107 3.10 1.15 2.47
C THR A 107 2.74 2.32 1.57
N GLY A 108 1.43 2.59 1.40
CA GLY A 108 0.95 3.77 0.67
C GLY A 108 1.10 5.08 1.45
N HIS A 109 1.40 5.02 2.75
CA HIS A 109 1.51 6.21 3.60
C HIS A 109 2.68 7.12 3.21
N THR A 110 3.74 6.58 2.64
CA THR A 110 4.89 7.35 2.15
C THR A 110 4.52 8.31 1.03
N ALA A 111 3.48 7.99 0.24
CA ALA A 111 2.97 8.90 -0.76
C ALA A 111 2.43 10.21 -0.17
N TYR A 112 1.83 10.16 1.03
CA TYR A 112 1.27 11.36 1.66
C TYR A 112 2.33 12.44 1.95
N SER A 113 3.57 12.04 2.17
CA SER A 113 4.68 13.00 2.33
C SER A 113 5.04 13.72 1.03
N ILE A 114 4.71 13.12 -0.13
CA ILE A 114 5.04 13.67 -1.45
C ILE A 114 3.86 14.45 -2.05
N LEU A 115 2.62 14.12 -1.70
CA LEU A 115 1.44 14.77 -2.26
C LEU A 115 1.44 16.30 -2.12
N PRO A 116 1.85 16.90 -0.97
CA PRO A 116 1.97 18.36 -0.86
C PRO A 116 2.95 18.94 -1.88
N VAL A 117 4.10 18.28 -2.07
CA VAL A 117 5.11 18.70 -3.06
C VAL A 117 4.55 18.67 -4.48
N VAL A 118 3.77 17.63 -4.82
CA VAL A 118 3.09 17.54 -6.13
C VAL A 118 2.12 18.71 -6.32
N VAL A 119 1.37 19.09 -5.26
CA VAL A 119 0.45 20.23 -5.31
C VAL A 119 1.20 21.53 -5.54
N ASP A 120 2.29 21.77 -4.80
CA ASP A 120 3.04 23.01 -4.87
C ASP A 120 3.69 23.18 -6.25
N VAL A 121 4.36 22.14 -6.74
CA VAL A 121 4.98 22.17 -8.08
C VAL A 121 3.92 22.34 -9.19
N ALA A 122 2.76 21.69 -9.07
CA ALA A 122 1.69 21.84 -10.03
C ALA A 122 1.14 23.28 -10.06
N LYS A 123 0.93 23.89 -8.89
CA LYS A 123 0.45 25.28 -8.76
C LYS A 123 1.46 26.31 -9.28
N GLU A 124 2.75 26.12 -8.99
CA GLU A 124 3.82 27.00 -9.47
C GLU A 124 3.89 27.07 -11.00
N HIS A 125 3.33 26.08 -11.69
CA HIS A 125 3.37 25.96 -13.16
C HIS A 125 1.99 25.97 -13.83
N ASP A 126 0.97 26.48 -13.15
CA ASP A 126 -0.42 26.58 -13.64
C ASP A 126 -1.01 25.25 -14.12
N ILE A 127 -0.55 24.12 -13.54
CA ILE A 127 -1.08 22.79 -13.80
C ILE A 127 -2.14 22.47 -12.73
N ARG A 128 -3.33 22.01 -13.15
CA ARG A 128 -4.36 21.56 -12.19
C ARG A 128 -3.84 20.41 -11.34
N PRO A 129 -3.71 20.57 -10.01
CA PRO A 129 -3.13 19.55 -9.13
C PRO A 129 -3.93 18.24 -9.07
N SER A 130 -5.23 18.29 -9.37
CA SER A 130 -6.12 17.12 -9.29
C SER A 130 -5.66 15.95 -10.15
N ARG A 131 -5.11 16.22 -11.33
CA ARG A 131 -4.61 15.19 -12.25
C ARG A 131 -3.41 14.43 -11.71
N PRO A 132 -2.25 15.10 -11.44
CA PRO A 132 -1.09 14.40 -10.91
C PRO A 132 -1.36 13.79 -9.55
N LEU A 133 -2.22 14.39 -8.71
CA LEU A 133 -2.58 13.85 -7.40
C LEU A 133 -3.37 12.55 -7.49
N SER A 134 -4.44 12.52 -8.30
CA SER A 134 -5.30 11.33 -8.39
C SER A 134 -4.50 10.12 -8.85
N ILE A 135 -3.71 10.28 -9.90
CA ILE A 135 -2.92 9.16 -10.41
C ILE A 135 -1.74 8.80 -9.49
N ALA A 136 -1.15 9.76 -8.77
CA ALA A 136 -0.12 9.50 -7.78
C ALA A 136 -0.66 8.64 -6.61
N VAL A 137 -1.87 8.95 -6.13
CA VAL A 137 -2.53 8.15 -5.09
C VAL A 137 -2.83 6.74 -5.60
N VAL A 138 -3.42 6.59 -6.78
CA VAL A 138 -3.70 5.27 -7.37
C VAL A 138 -2.42 4.48 -7.53
N ALA A 139 -1.36 5.08 -8.07
CA ALA A 139 -0.07 4.44 -8.28
C ALA A 139 0.54 3.95 -6.95
N SER A 140 0.45 4.75 -5.89
CA SER A 140 0.96 4.37 -4.57
C SER A 140 0.22 3.16 -3.99
N GLN A 141 -1.10 3.09 -4.13
CA GLN A 141 -1.91 1.97 -3.62
C GLN A 141 -1.66 0.68 -4.41
N VAL A 142 -1.56 0.79 -5.73
CA VAL A 142 -1.23 -0.35 -6.61
C VAL A 142 0.18 -0.88 -6.31
N ALA A 143 1.14 0.01 -6.03
CA ALA A 143 2.51 -0.36 -5.68
C ALA A 143 2.62 -1.15 -4.37
N VAL A 144 1.72 -0.92 -3.41
CA VAL A 144 1.68 -1.72 -2.16
C VAL A 144 1.45 -3.19 -2.46
N ALA A 145 0.57 -3.51 -3.40
CA ALA A 145 0.33 -4.91 -3.80
C ALA A 145 1.55 -5.56 -4.47
N ALA A 146 2.39 -4.76 -5.12
CA ALA A 146 3.62 -5.21 -5.80
C ALA A 146 4.86 -5.19 -4.91
N SER A 147 4.78 -4.54 -3.74
CA SER A 147 5.95 -4.38 -2.88
C SER A 147 6.41 -5.71 -2.28
N PRO A 148 7.70 -6.03 -2.38
CA PRO A 148 8.25 -7.26 -1.81
C PRO A 148 8.19 -7.31 -0.27
N ILE A 149 7.92 -6.18 0.37
CA ILE A 149 7.86 -6.08 1.83
C ILE A 149 6.44 -5.84 2.34
N SER A 150 5.44 -5.85 1.46
CA SER A 150 4.06 -5.64 1.87
C SER A 150 3.40 -6.93 2.39
N ALA A 151 2.52 -6.76 3.37
CA ALA A 151 1.68 -7.86 3.86
C ALA A 151 0.79 -8.45 2.75
N ALA A 152 0.35 -7.61 1.81
CA ALA A 152 -0.49 -8.05 0.68
C ALA A 152 0.25 -9.03 -0.23
N MET A 153 1.53 -8.74 -0.54
CA MET A 153 2.36 -9.62 -1.37
C MET A 153 2.68 -10.95 -0.68
N VAL A 154 2.99 -10.90 0.63
CA VAL A 154 3.24 -12.10 1.43
C VAL A 154 1.98 -12.96 1.50
N ALA A 155 0.80 -12.36 1.72
CA ALA A 155 -0.47 -13.07 1.74
C ALA A 155 -0.79 -13.71 0.38
N LEU A 156 -0.57 -12.99 -0.73
CA LEU A 156 -0.74 -13.52 -2.07
C LEU A 156 0.18 -14.73 -2.31
N ALA A 157 1.46 -14.60 -2.01
CA ALA A 157 2.42 -15.68 -2.19
C ALA A 157 2.06 -16.92 -1.36
N THR A 158 1.56 -16.72 -0.13
CA THR A 158 1.08 -17.82 0.73
C THR A 158 -0.16 -18.48 0.14
N ALA A 159 -1.09 -17.71 -0.41
CA ALA A 159 -2.32 -18.24 -1.01
C ALA A 159 -2.05 -19.06 -2.28
N VAL A 160 -1.05 -18.68 -3.08
CA VAL A 160 -0.68 -19.42 -4.31
C VAL A 160 0.39 -20.50 -4.11
N ALA A 161 0.97 -20.60 -2.92
CA ALA A 161 1.98 -21.62 -2.60
C ALA A 161 1.53 -23.05 -2.94
N PRO A 162 0.25 -23.47 -2.74
CA PRO A 162 -0.22 -24.80 -3.15
C PRO A 162 -0.14 -25.05 -4.65
N LEU A 163 -0.04 -24.01 -5.48
CA LEU A 163 0.13 -24.08 -6.93
C LEU A 163 1.60 -24.18 -7.35
N HIS A 164 2.51 -24.38 -6.41
CA HIS A 164 3.96 -24.41 -6.61
C HIS A 164 4.54 -23.11 -7.21
N VAL A 165 3.85 -21.98 -7.01
CA VAL A 165 4.32 -20.68 -7.42
C VAL A 165 5.17 -20.07 -6.30
N GLY A 166 6.45 -19.86 -6.58
CA GLY A 166 7.38 -19.28 -5.61
C GLY A 166 7.19 -17.76 -5.42
N TYR A 167 7.65 -17.27 -4.27
CA TYR A 167 7.57 -15.84 -3.94
C TYR A 167 8.18 -14.91 -5.01
N LEU A 168 9.38 -15.27 -5.53
CA LEU A 168 10.03 -14.49 -6.57
C LEU A 168 9.28 -14.52 -7.91
N GLN A 169 8.59 -15.61 -8.21
CA GLN A 169 7.76 -15.72 -9.40
C GLN A 169 6.53 -14.82 -9.29
N CYS A 170 5.90 -14.74 -8.10
CA CYS A 170 4.84 -13.78 -7.85
C CYS A 170 5.31 -12.34 -8.08
N LEU A 171 6.46 -11.97 -7.52
CA LEU A 171 7.05 -10.64 -7.71
C LEU A 171 7.35 -10.34 -9.19
N ALA A 172 7.93 -11.31 -9.90
CA ALA A 172 8.27 -11.17 -11.32
C ALA A 172 7.04 -10.92 -12.23
N ILE A 173 5.87 -11.34 -11.78
CA ILE A 173 4.60 -11.11 -12.50
C ILE A 173 3.93 -9.82 -12.00
N VAL A 174 3.82 -9.64 -10.70
CA VAL A 174 3.03 -8.54 -10.11
C VAL A 174 3.70 -7.18 -10.32
N ILE A 175 5.04 -7.08 -10.18
CA ILE A 175 5.75 -5.80 -10.36
C ILE A 175 5.56 -5.24 -11.79
N PRO A 176 5.85 -5.99 -12.87
CA PRO A 176 5.68 -5.43 -14.22
C PRO A 176 4.23 -5.16 -14.57
N THR A 177 3.28 -6.01 -14.16
CA THR A 177 1.86 -5.81 -14.46
C THR A 177 1.28 -4.58 -13.77
N THR A 178 1.60 -4.36 -12.51
CA THR A 178 1.17 -3.17 -11.75
C THR A 178 1.86 -1.91 -12.25
N PHE A 179 3.13 -1.99 -12.64
CA PHE A 179 3.85 -0.88 -13.25
C PHE A 179 3.25 -0.47 -14.59
N ILE A 180 2.95 -1.43 -15.47
CA ILE A 180 2.26 -1.16 -16.74
C ILE A 180 0.89 -0.54 -16.46
N GLY A 181 0.13 -1.06 -15.50
CA GLY A 181 -1.15 -0.48 -15.08
C GLY A 181 -1.02 0.98 -14.61
N CYS A 182 0.03 1.28 -13.85
CA CYS A 182 0.35 2.66 -13.42
C CYS A 182 0.65 3.57 -14.61
N VAL A 183 1.46 3.12 -15.58
CA VAL A 183 1.79 3.89 -16.80
C VAL A 183 0.53 4.13 -17.64
N VAL A 184 -0.28 3.11 -17.86
CA VAL A 184 -1.55 3.25 -18.59
C VAL A 184 -2.48 4.23 -17.88
N GLY A 185 -2.60 4.13 -16.55
CA GLY A 185 -3.38 5.06 -15.74
C GLY A 185 -2.88 6.51 -15.85
N ALA A 186 -1.56 6.72 -15.87
CA ALA A 186 -0.96 8.05 -16.07
C ALA A 186 -1.26 8.61 -17.46
N VAL A 187 -1.20 7.79 -18.51
CA VAL A 187 -1.56 8.19 -19.86
C VAL A 187 -3.05 8.55 -19.95
N VAL A 188 -3.92 7.72 -19.40
CA VAL A 188 -5.37 8.00 -19.36
C VAL A 188 -5.66 9.28 -18.61
N ALA A 189 -5.05 9.48 -17.43
CA ALA A 189 -5.23 10.70 -16.63
C ALA A 189 -4.72 11.96 -17.34
N SER A 190 -3.69 11.84 -18.20
CA SER A 190 -3.19 12.97 -18.98
C SER A 190 -4.12 13.35 -20.13
N HIS A 191 -4.84 12.40 -20.72
CA HIS A 191 -5.76 12.63 -21.84
C HIS A 191 -7.18 13.00 -21.41
N LEU A 192 -7.76 12.30 -20.44
CA LEU A 192 -9.14 12.54 -19.99
C LEU A 192 -9.32 13.86 -19.22
N GLY A 193 -8.26 14.46 -18.76
CA GLY A 193 -8.34 15.70 -17.99
C GLY A 193 -8.34 17.00 -18.83
N VAL A 194 -8.45 16.93 -20.14
CA VAL A 194 -8.45 18.14 -20.99
C VAL A 194 -9.83 18.82 -21.00
N GLU A 195 -10.90 18.09 -20.66
CA GLU A 195 -12.29 18.56 -20.83
C GLU A 195 -13.00 19.00 -19.52
N LEU A 196 -12.33 19.01 -18.37
CA LEU A 196 -12.85 19.47 -17.09
C LEU A 196 -11.93 20.54 -16.53
#